data_70cb6c3b63bf842d02d603da496f691b
#
_entry.id   70cb6c3b63bf842d02d603da496f691b
#
_cell.length_a   1.000
_cell.length_b   1.000
_cell.length_c   1.000
_cell.angle_alpha   90.00
_cell.angle_beta   90.00
_cell.angle_gamma   90.00
#
_symmetry.space_group_name_H-M   'P 1'
#
loop_
_entity.id
_entity.type
_entity.pdbx_description
1 polymer ?
#
loop_
_entity_poly.entity_id
_entity_poly.type
_entity_poly.pdbx_seq_one_letter_code
_entity_poly.pdbx_strand_id
1 'polypeptide(L)'
;MRIEGLWLRVLSEVMRKAVGMPLPLTHKDFDVKYVEALRELIRGSYVDKALLLAQDEVYDEEGKKMDFGSFHVPNDYLFKVCRENPEFVPAVSIHPGRKDALEELDRCLASGARALKLLPNCQNVNCSLPQYDEFWRRMAAAGLPFLCHTGGEMTVPVINRAYQDPRILRRPLELGVKVIAAHSSGNSHFFDQNYFGELIKLMDEFPNLYADTSALNSPIRSGVLKQVKESGRLGRFLHGSDYPVPVGAFWVRLRGLITTAQWREAGKIPNLIERDAFLKRAMGFDDAHFTRLDEVLRKV
;
A
#
# COMPACT_ATOMS: atom_id res chain seq x y z
N MET A 1 -20.18 -0.59 -0.50
CA MET A 1 -19.25 -0.19 0.59
C MET A 1 -20.06 0.41 1.75
N ARG A 2 -20.00 -0.13 2.96
CA ARG A 2 -20.54 0.50 4.17
C ARG A 2 -19.46 1.37 4.80
N ILE A 3 -19.65 2.68 4.81
CA ILE A 3 -18.79 3.62 5.54
C ILE A 3 -19.53 3.96 6.84
N GLU A 4 -19.09 3.39 7.93
CA GLU A 4 -19.64 3.66 9.25
C GLU A 4 -18.82 4.73 9.97
N GLY A 5 -19.51 5.71 10.53
CA GLY A 5 -18.91 6.85 11.21
C GLY A 5 -18.89 8.14 10.41
N LEU A 6 -19.31 9.23 11.04
CA LEU A 6 -19.37 10.57 10.42
C LEU A 6 -18.00 11.03 9.93
N TRP A 7 -16.95 10.78 10.71
CA TRP A 7 -15.56 11.18 10.36
C TRP A 7 -15.07 10.49 9.08
N LEU A 8 -15.28 9.18 8.95
CA LEU A 8 -14.88 8.41 7.76
C LEU A 8 -15.64 8.86 6.51
N ARG A 9 -16.94 9.21 6.65
CA ARG A 9 -17.73 9.78 5.55
C ARG A 9 -17.17 11.13 5.10
N VAL A 10 -16.83 12.01 6.05
CA VAL A 10 -16.25 13.31 5.73
C VAL A 10 -14.88 13.15 5.07
N LEU A 11 -14.01 12.31 5.63
CA LEU A 11 -12.68 12.05 5.08
C LEU A 11 -12.75 11.45 3.68
N SER A 12 -13.60 10.45 3.47
CA SER A 12 -13.81 9.82 2.17
C SER A 12 -14.33 10.82 1.11
N GLU A 13 -15.22 11.72 1.50
CA GLU A 13 -15.74 12.76 0.61
C GLU A 13 -14.67 13.83 0.29
N VAL A 14 -13.83 14.18 1.27
CA VAL A 14 -12.68 15.08 1.04
C VAL A 14 -11.69 14.44 0.07
N MET A 15 -11.35 13.16 0.28
CA MET A 15 -10.46 12.41 -0.62
C MET A 15 -11.06 12.31 -2.02
N ARG A 16 -12.34 11.96 -2.14
CA ARG A 16 -13.06 11.90 -3.41
C ARG A 16 -12.93 13.22 -4.19
N LYS A 17 -13.18 14.35 -3.53
CA LYS A 17 -13.03 15.67 -4.14
C LYS A 17 -11.59 16.00 -4.51
N ALA A 18 -10.65 15.67 -3.65
CA ALA A 18 -9.22 15.93 -3.87
C ALA A 18 -8.67 15.18 -5.10
N VAL A 19 -9.23 14.00 -5.43
CA VAL A 19 -8.87 13.23 -6.62
C VAL A 19 -9.77 13.50 -7.83
N GLY A 20 -10.69 14.48 -7.73
CA GLY A 20 -11.54 14.88 -8.84
C GLY A 20 -12.63 13.88 -9.23
N MET A 21 -12.99 12.93 -8.36
CA MET A 21 -14.06 11.97 -8.64
C MET A 21 -15.44 12.65 -8.62
N PRO A 22 -16.17 12.62 -9.73
CA PRO A 22 -17.44 13.37 -9.84
C PRO A 22 -18.60 12.70 -9.11
N LEU A 23 -18.56 11.36 -8.94
CA LEU A 23 -19.64 10.59 -8.33
C LEU A 23 -19.43 10.40 -6.82
N PRO A 24 -20.50 10.45 -6.00
CA PRO A 24 -20.40 10.06 -4.59
C PRO A 24 -20.09 8.57 -4.44
N LEU A 25 -19.42 8.20 -3.36
CA LEU A 25 -19.00 6.81 -3.07
C LEU A 25 -20.15 5.80 -3.07
N THR A 26 -21.37 6.26 -2.80
CA THR A 26 -22.58 5.41 -2.76
C THR A 26 -23.26 5.26 -4.13
N HIS A 27 -22.74 5.91 -5.18
CA HIS A 27 -23.32 5.80 -6.52
C HIS A 27 -23.05 4.42 -7.10
N LYS A 28 -24.05 3.82 -7.76
CA LYS A 28 -23.96 2.45 -8.33
C LYS A 28 -22.84 2.26 -9.34
N ASP A 29 -22.50 3.32 -10.08
CA ASP A 29 -21.46 3.32 -11.11
C ASP A 29 -20.11 3.85 -10.59
N PHE A 30 -19.97 4.07 -9.27
CA PHE A 30 -18.75 4.61 -8.69
C PHE A 30 -17.52 3.78 -9.03
N ASP A 31 -17.58 2.47 -8.83
CA ASP A 31 -16.43 1.56 -9.04
C ASP A 31 -15.97 1.59 -10.51
N VAL A 32 -16.91 1.59 -11.46
CA VAL A 32 -16.60 1.65 -12.90
C VAL A 32 -15.89 2.97 -13.22
N LYS A 33 -16.44 4.09 -12.75
CA LYS A 33 -15.86 5.42 -12.99
C LYS A 33 -14.53 5.61 -12.30
N TYR A 34 -14.34 5.01 -11.12
CA TYR A 34 -13.06 5.02 -10.42
C TYR A 34 -11.98 4.27 -11.20
N VAL A 35 -12.30 3.07 -11.71
CA VAL A 35 -11.39 2.26 -12.55
C VAL A 35 -11.02 3.00 -13.83
N GLU A 36 -12.00 3.59 -14.53
CA GLU A 36 -11.78 4.41 -15.74
C GLU A 36 -10.83 5.58 -15.42
N ALA A 37 -11.12 6.35 -14.38
CA ALA A 37 -10.31 7.50 -13.97
C ALA A 37 -8.88 7.10 -13.59
N LEU A 38 -8.72 6.02 -12.84
CA LEU A 38 -7.39 5.52 -12.45
C LEU A 38 -6.57 5.08 -13.67
N ARG A 39 -7.20 4.39 -14.62
CA ARG A 39 -6.57 4.00 -15.89
C ARG A 39 -6.07 5.21 -16.67
N GLU A 40 -6.89 6.25 -16.80
CA GLU A 40 -6.51 7.48 -17.51
C GLU A 40 -5.37 8.23 -16.78
N LEU A 41 -5.36 8.22 -15.44
CA LEU A 41 -4.27 8.78 -14.67
C LEU A 41 -2.95 8.03 -14.91
N ILE A 42 -2.98 6.70 -14.98
CA ILE A 42 -1.78 5.89 -15.28
C ILE A 42 -1.30 6.19 -16.71
N ARG A 43 -2.18 6.13 -17.71
CA ARG A 43 -1.83 6.42 -19.11
C ARG A 43 -1.26 7.82 -19.34
N GLY A 44 -1.70 8.78 -18.54
CA GLY A 44 -1.24 10.17 -18.57
C GLY A 44 -0.09 10.47 -17.61
N SER A 45 0.64 9.46 -17.13
CA SER A 45 1.73 9.61 -16.16
C SER A 45 3.02 8.92 -16.62
N TYR A 46 4.08 9.10 -15.84
CA TYR A 46 5.37 8.41 -15.99
C TYR A 46 5.28 6.92 -15.64
N VAL A 47 4.20 6.48 -14.99
CA VAL A 47 4.00 5.11 -14.52
C VAL A 47 3.27 4.30 -15.58
N ASP A 48 3.83 3.18 -16.02
CA ASP A 48 3.22 2.30 -17.02
C ASP A 48 2.15 1.37 -16.44
N LYS A 49 2.35 0.92 -15.20
CA LYS A 49 1.47 -0.05 -14.52
C LYS A 49 1.31 0.29 -13.04
N ALA A 50 0.19 -0.12 -12.47
CA ALA A 50 -0.08 0.00 -11.05
C ALA A 50 -0.47 -1.35 -10.44
N LEU A 51 0.09 -1.62 -9.25
CA LEU A 51 -0.36 -2.71 -8.40
C LEU A 51 -1.71 -2.33 -7.80
N LEU A 52 -2.79 -2.97 -8.26
CA LEU A 52 -4.14 -2.75 -7.76
C LEU A 52 -4.40 -3.69 -6.58
N LEU A 53 -4.95 -3.14 -5.50
CA LEU A 53 -5.04 -3.83 -4.22
C LEU A 53 -6.46 -4.32 -3.94
N ALA A 54 -6.61 -5.62 -3.65
CA ALA A 54 -7.79 -6.15 -2.98
C ALA A 54 -7.72 -5.85 -1.47
N GLN A 55 -8.85 -6.02 -0.78
CA GLN A 55 -8.89 -5.99 0.68
C GLN A 55 -9.90 -7.01 1.19
N ASP A 56 -9.39 -8.00 1.94
CA ASP A 56 -10.21 -9.04 2.56
C ASP A 56 -10.95 -8.50 3.79
N GLU A 57 -11.93 -9.26 4.21
CA GLU A 57 -12.71 -9.05 5.42
C GLU A 57 -11.83 -9.15 6.69
N VAL A 58 -12.41 -8.78 7.82
CA VAL A 58 -11.77 -8.88 9.14
C VAL A 58 -12.18 -10.18 9.82
N TYR A 59 -11.22 -10.83 10.47
CA TYR A 59 -11.45 -12.07 11.24
C TYR A 59 -10.86 -11.94 12.65
N ASP A 60 -11.42 -12.67 13.59
CA ASP A 60 -10.83 -12.87 14.92
C ASP A 60 -9.71 -13.92 14.88
N GLU A 61 -9.08 -14.17 16.04
CA GLU A 61 -7.98 -15.13 16.16
C GLU A 61 -8.42 -16.59 15.95
N GLU A 62 -9.73 -16.88 16.11
CA GLU A 62 -10.36 -18.16 15.88
C GLU A 62 -10.81 -18.37 14.43
N GLY A 63 -10.57 -17.36 13.56
CA GLY A 63 -10.91 -17.41 12.14
C GLY A 63 -12.40 -17.20 11.85
N LYS A 64 -13.14 -16.59 12.77
CA LYS A 64 -14.52 -16.19 12.57
C LYS A 64 -14.56 -14.78 11.99
N LYS A 65 -15.32 -14.60 10.92
CA LYS A 65 -15.53 -13.27 10.32
C LYS A 65 -16.18 -12.33 11.34
N MET A 66 -15.57 -11.16 11.51
CA MET A 66 -16.07 -10.08 12.34
C MET A 66 -16.98 -9.15 11.54
N ASP A 67 -18.10 -8.72 12.14
CA ASP A 67 -18.91 -7.62 11.57
C ASP A 67 -18.27 -6.28 11.93
N PHE A 68 -17.16 -5.99 11.24
CA PHE A 68 -16.41 -4.77 11.46
C PHE A 68 -16.44 -3.93 10.18
N GLY A 69 -17.00 -2.72 10.26
CA GLY A 69 -17.16 -1.81 9.13
C GLY A 69 -15.82 -1.40 8.50
N SER A 70 -15.29 -2.24 7.62
CA SER A 70 -14.09 -2.02 6.85
C SER A 70 -14.39 -1.99 5.35
N PHE A 71 -13.42 -1.57 4.54
CA PHE A 71 -13.49 -1.75 3.10
C PHE A 71 -13.34 -3.23 2.78
N HIS A 72 -14.10 -3.70 1.79
CA HIS A 72 -13.92 -5.03 1.22
C HIS A 72 -13.87 -4.93 -0.30
N VAL A 73 -12.77 -5.40 -0.88
CA VAL A 73 -12.56 -5.53 -2.32
C VAL A 73 -12.24 -6.98 -2.62
N PRO A 74 -13.22 -7.76 -3.13
CA PRO A 74 -13.06 -9.18 -3.40
C PRO A 74 -11.95 -9.47 -4.42
N ASN A 75 -11.21 -10.55 -4.24
CA ASN A 75 -10.18 -11.01 -5.19
C ASN A 75 -10.75 -11.26 -6.59
N ASP A 76 -11.98 -11.79 -6.71
CA ASP A 76 -12.63 -12.00 -8.00
C ASP A 76 -12.89 -10.71 -8.77
N TYR A 77 -13.32 -9.66 -8.05
CA TYR A 77 -13.48 -8.33 -8.64
C TYR A 77 -12.13 -7.77 -9.10
N LEU A 78 -11.09 -7.88 -8.27
CA LEU A 78 -9.73 -7.48 -8.62
C LEU A 78 -9.25 -8.17 -9.91
N PHE A 79 -9.37 -9.49 -9.99
CA PHE A 79 -8.97 -10.25 -11.18
C PHE A 79 -9.77 -9.85 -12.42
N LYS A 80 -11.08 -9.61 -12.28
CA LYS A 80 -11.90 -9.11 -13.39
C LYS A 80 -11.35 -7.78 -13.91
N VAL A 81 -11.13 -6.80 -13.02
CA VAL A 81 -10.62 -5.47 -13.39
C VAL A 81 -9.25 -5.57 -14.06
N CYS A 82 -8.34 -6.37 -13.51
CA CYS A 82 -6.99 -6.53 -14.07
C CYS A 82 -7.00 -7.23 -15.45
N ARG A 83 -7.90 -8.17 -15.69
CA ARG A 83 -8.03 -8.81 -17.03
C ARG A 83 -8.53 -7.83 -18.09
N GLU A 84 -9.40 -6.91 -17.71
CA GLU A 84 -9.98 -5.91 -18.61
C GLU A 84 -9.05 -4.70 -18.84
N ASN A 85 -8.04 -4.51 -18.00
CA ASN A 85 -7.15 -3.34 -18.02
C ASN A 85 -5.69 -3.76 -17.81
N PRO A 86 -4.87 -3.81 -18.88
CA PRO A 86 -3.48 -4.30 -18.81
C PRO A 86 -2.53 -3.40 -18.01
N GLU A 87 -2.94 -2.20 -17.67
CA GLU A 87 -2.22 -1.29 -16.80
C GLU A 87 -2.24 -1.74 -15.32
N PHE A 88 -3.16 -2.64 -14.96
CA PHE A 88 -3.32 -3.09 -13.58
C PHE A 88 -2.71 -4.47 -13.34
N VAL A 89 -2.02 -4.59 -12.21
CA VAL A 89 -1.37 -5.81 -11.73
C VAL A 89 -2.05 -6.25 -10.43
N PRO A 90 -2.50 -7.52 -10.30
CA PRO A 90 -3.30 -7.93 -9.15
C PRO A 90 -2.46 -8.19 -7.89
N ALA A 91 -2.76 -7.45 -6.81
CA ALA A 91 -2.38 -7.78 -5.45
C ALA A 91 -3.60 -8.24 -4.66
N VAL A 92 -3.68 -9.53 -4.42
CA VAL A 92 -4.79 -10.16 -3.70
C VAL A 92 -4.74 -9.85 -2.21
N SER A 93 -5.85 -10.03 -1.52
CA SER A 93 -5.90 -9.94 -0.06
C SER A 93 -6.54 -11.21 0.50
N ILE A 94 -5.87 -11.86 1.43
CA ILE A 94 -6.32 -13.10 2.05
C ILE A 94 -5.92 -13.04 3.52
N HIS A 95 -6.89 -12.98 4.42
CA HIS A 95 -6.62 -13.03 5.85
C HIS A 95 -6.13 -14.43 6.24
N PRO A 96 -4.92 -14.59 6.82
CA PRO A 96 -4.34 -15.92 7.07
C PRO A 96 -5.12 -16.73 8.13
N GLY A 97 -5.95 -16.08 8.93
CA GLY A 97 -6.83 -16.74 9.91
C GLY A 97 -8.14 -17.28 9.34
N ARG A 98 -8.46 -17.07 8.06
CA ARG A 98 -9.63 -17.68 7.43
C ARG A 98 -9.51 -19.19 7.42
N LYS A 99 -10.63 -19.90 7.56
CA LYS A 99 -10.66 -21.36 7.51
C LYS A 99 -10.22 -21.94 6.16
N ASP A 100 -10.48 -21.19 5.07
CA ASP A 100 -10.15 -21.51 3.68
C ASP A 100 -8.92 -20.73 3.18
N ALA A 101 -8.06 -20.22 4.07
CA ALA A 101 -6.95 -19.35 3.70
C ALA A 101 -5.98 -19.99 2.69
N LEU A 102 -5.68 -21.26 2.84
CA LEU A 102 -4.75 -21.99 1.97
C LEU A 102 -5.38 -22.29 0.62
N GLU A 103 -6.62 -22.72 0.59
CA GLU A 103 -7.39 -22.98 -0.63
C GLU A 103 -7.57 -21.69 -1.46
N GLU A 104 -7.91 -20.59 -0.78
CA GLU A 104 -8.01 -19.26 -1.44
C GLU A 104 -6.66 -18.78 -1.94
N LEU A 105 -5.57 -19.01 -1.22
CA LEU A 105 -4.22 -18.68 -1.68
C LEU A 105 -3.88 -19.46 -2.95
N ASP A 106 -4.11 -20.78 -2.98
CA ASP A 106 -3.85 -21.61 -4.16
C ASP A 106 -4.68 -21.16 -5.37
N ARG A 107 -5.96 -20.85 -5.15
CA ARG A 107 -6.86 -20.31 -6.18
C ARG A 107 -6.34 -18.99 -6.73
N CYS A 108 -5.91 -18.10 -5.87
CA CYS A 108 -5.35 -16.80 -6.28
C CYS A 108 -4.03 -16.95 -7.03
N LEU A 109 -3.16 -17.87 -6.59
CA LEU A 109 -1.91 -18.17 -7.28
C LEU A 109 -2.16 -18.71 -8.69
N ALA A 110 -3.13 -19.63 -8.85
CA ALA A 110 -3.54 -20.15 -10.14
C ALA A 110 -4.17 -19.06 -11.03
N SER A 111 -4.82 -18.07 -10.46
CA SER A 111 -5.44 -16.93 -11.18
C SER A 111 -4.46 -15.80 -11.52
N GLY A 112 -3.17 -15.93 -11.20
CA GLY A 112 -2.14 -14.97 -11.58
C GLY A 112 -1.88 -13.86 -10.58
N ALA A 113 -2.12 -14.09 -9.28
CA ALA A 113 -1.74 -13.14 -8.22
C ALA A 113 -0.26 -12.80 -8.28
N ARG A 114 0.09 -11.50 -8.22
CA ARG A 114 1.47 -11.00 -8.29
C ARG A 114 2.02 -10.56 -6.92
N ALA A 115 1.14 -10.22 -5.98
CA ALA A 115 1.46 -9.89 -4.59
C ALA A 115 0.24 -10.20 -3.69
N LEU A 116 0.47 -10.23 -2.38
CA LEU A 116 -0.58 -10.27 -1.36
C LEU A 116 -0.53 -8.98 -0.55
N LYS A 117 -1.68 -8.31 -0.33
CA LYS A 117 -1.82 -7.10 0.49
C LYS A 117 -2.60 -7.39 1.76
N LEU A 118 -2.07 -6.94 2.90
CA LEU A 118 -2.81 -6.86 4.17
C LEU A 118 -2.57 -5.52 4.88
N LEU A 119 -3.54 -5.16 5.71
CA LEU A 119 -3.47 -4.09 6.70
C LEU A 119 -3.60 -4.73 8.09
N PRO A 120 -2.51 -5.23 8.69
CA PRO A 120 -2.55 -6.01 9.93
C PRO A 120 -3.28 -5.32 11.08
N ASN A 121 -3.06 -4.03 11.26
CA ASN A 121 -3.70 -3.22 12.30
C ASN A 121 -5.21 -3.01 12.09
N CYS A 122 -5.69 -3.07 10.83
CA CYS A 122 -7.11 -2.89 10.47
C CYS A 122 -7.83 -4.21 10.26
N GLN A 123 -7.12 -5.24 9.82
CA GLN A 123 -7.66 -6.59 9.56
C GLN A 123 -7.44 -7.56 10.72
N ASN A 124 -6.88 -7.09 11.85
CA ASN A 124 -6.60 -7.89 13.05
C ASN A 124 -5.64 -9.08 12.79
N VAL A 125 -4.58 -8.86 11.99
CA VAL A 125 -3.61 -9.90 11.65
C VAL A 125 -2.33 -9.73 12.46
N ASN A 126 -2.09 -10.61 13.41
CA ASN A 126 -0.76 -10.74 14.00
C ASN A 126 0.11 -11.65 13.13
N CYS A 127 0.93 -11.06 12.27
CA CYS A 127 1.79 -11.82 11.34
C CYS A 127 2.82 -12.72 12.04
N SER A 128 3.07 -12.52 13.35
CA SER A 128 4.04 -13.29 14.13
C SER A 128 3.50 -14.63 14.64
N LEU A 129 2.20 -14.90 14.51
CA LEU A 129 1.59 -16.11 15.06
C LEU A 129 2.04 -17.37 14.30
N PRO A 130 2.56 -18.40 15.02
CA PRO A 130 2.99 -19.64 14.40
C PRO A 130 1.90 -20.40 13.63
N GLN A 131 0.63 -20.18 13.99
CA GLN A 131 -0.50 -20.80 13.28
C GLN A 131 -0.61 -20.38 11.81
N TYR A 132 0.05 -19.28 11.41
CA TYR A 132 0.09 -18.80 10.02
C TYR A 132 1.34 -19.27 9.24
N ASP A 133 2.20 -20.10 9.85
CA ASP A 133 3.45 -20.53 9.24
C ASP A 133 3.27 -21.22 7.89
N GLU A 134 2.26 -22.11 7.78
CA GLU A 134 2.00 -22.81 6.52
C GLU A 134 1.59 -21.85 5.41
N PHE A 135 0.80 -20.85 5.75
CA PHE A 135 0.40 -19.77 4.82
C PHE A 135 1.64 -19.01 4.31
N TRP A 136 2.53 -18.61 5.22
CA TRP A 136 3.76 -17.90 4.85
C TRP A 136 4.72 -18.79 4.05
N ARG A 137 4.90 -20.05 4.42
CA ARG A 137 5.73 -20.99 3.64
C ARG A 137 5.21 -21.19 2.24
N ARG A 138 3.90 -21.29 2.05
CA ARG A 138 3.28 -21.45 0.74
C ARG A 138 3.46 -20.21 -0.12
N MET A 139 3.34 -19.02 0.47
CA MET A 139 3.67 -17.75 -0.23
C MET A 139 5.13 -17.71 -0.65
N ALA A 140 6.06 -18.06 0.25
CA ALA A 140 7.49 -18.09 -0.05
C ALA A 140 7.83 -19.07 -1.17
N ALA A 141 7.29 -20.30 -1.12
CA ALA A 141 7.49 -21.32 -2.15
C ALA A 141 6.94 -20.87 -3.53
N ALA A 142 5.82 -20.13 -3.54
CA ALA A 142 5.26 -19.56 -4.76
C ALA A 142 5.96 -18.27 -5.23
N GLY A 143 6.90 -17.73 -4.46
CA GLY A 143 7.53 -16.44 -4.73
C GLY A 143 6.56 -15.27 -4.67
N LEU A 144 5.42 -15.38 -3.95
CA LEU A 144 4.42 -14.33 -3.81
C LEU A 144 4.86 -13.32 -2.73
N PRO A 145 5.17 -12.06 -3.06
CA PRO A 145 5.58 -11.08 -2.06
C PRO A 145 4.39 -10.59 -1.23
N PHE A 146 4.70 -10.19 0.00
CA PHE A 146 3.77 -9.63 0.95
C PHE A 146 3.91 -8.10 1.04
N LEU A 147 2.95 -7.35 0.51
CA LEU A 147 2.81 -5.91 0.71
C LEU A 147 2.02 -5.67 2.00
N CYS A 148 2.72 -5.32 3.06
CA CYS A 148 2.17 -5.13 4.38
C CYS A 148 2.03 -3.64 4.73
N HIS A 149 0.83 -3.22 5.13
CA HIS A 149 0.67 -1.90 5.75
C HIS A 149 1.45 -1.87 7.08
N THR A 150 2.29 -0.86 7.27
CA THR A 150 3.08 -0.63 8.48
C THR A 150 3.05 0.84 8.88
N GLY A 151 3.24 1.12 10.17
CA GLY A 151 3.11 2.48 10.69
C GLY A 151 1.65 2.92 10.87
N GLY A 152 1.45 4.23 11.00
CA GLY A 152 0.15 4.79 11.31
C GLY A 152 -0.90 4.65 10.21
N GLU A 153 -2.17 4.57 10.59
CA GLU A 153 -3.34 4.52 9.69
C GLU A 153 -4.40 5.53 10.10
N MET A 154 -4.98 6.25 9.13
CA MET A 154 -6.04 7.26 9.35
C MET A 154 -7.29 7.04 8.51
N THR A 155 -7.20 6.27 7.44
CA THR A 155 -8.27 6.16 6.42
C THR A 155 -9.15 4.94 6.63
N VAL A 156 -8.63 3.92 7.30
CA VAL A 156 -9.33 2.68 7.63
C VAL A 156 -9.39 2.52 9.15
N PRO A 157 -10.53 2.06 9.73
CA PRO A 157 -10.64 1.83 11.16
C PRO A 157 -9.59 0.85 11.68
N VAL A 158 -8.86 1.25 12.72
CA VAL A 158 -7.81 0.44 13.34
C VAL A 158 -8.39 -0.39 14.49
N ILE A 159 -8.17 -1.70 14.46
CA ILE A 159 -8.58 -2.65 15.52
C ILE A 159 -7.46 -2.78 16.54
N ASN A 160 -6.23 -3.03 16.09
CA ASN A 160 -5.09 -3.24 16.99
C ASN A 160 -3.88 -2.42 16.55
N ARG A 161 -3.57 -1.36 17.32
CA ARG A 161 -2.43 -0.48 17.04
C ARG A 161 -1.07 -1.18 17.19
N ALA A 162 -0.96 -2.26 17.96
CA ALA A 162 0.30 -2.99 18.09
C ALA A 162 0.75 -3.61 16.76
N TYR A 163 -0.18 -3.89 15.84
CA TYR A 163 0.13 -4.48 14.54
C TYR A 163 0.59 -3.45 13.48
N GLN A 164 0.81 -2.19 13.88
CA GLN A 164 1.49 -1.17 13.07
C GLN A 164 3.02 -1.32 13.07
N ASP A 165 3.55 -2.01 14.07
CA ASP A 165 4.97 -2.19 14.28
C ASP A 165 5.55 -3.16 13.25
N PRO A 166 6.58 -2.77 12.46
CA PRO A 166 7.16 -3.65 11.45
C PRO A 166 7.83 -4.91 12.03
N ARG A 167 8.07 -4.98 13.33
CA ARG A 167 8.63 -6.19 13.98
C ARG A 167 7.71 -7.41 13.87
N ILE A 168 6.40 -7.23 13.63
CA ILE A 168 5.47 -8.34 13.32
C ILE A 168 5.83 -9.06 12.02
N LEU A 169 6.64 -8.45 11.15
CA LEU A 169 7.08 -9.01 9.87
C LEU A 169 8.23 -10.02 10.02
N ARG A 170 8.84 -10.13 11.20
CA ARG A 170 9.97 -11.03 11.44
C ARG A 170 9.64 -12.47 11.03
N ARG A 171 8.47 -12.98 11.45
CA ARG A 171 8.09 -14.38 11.18
C ARG A 171 7.94 -14.68 9.68
N PRO A 172 7.17 -13.94 8.88
CA PRO A 172 7.13 -14.17 7.43
C PRO A 172 8.50 -13.99 6.76
N LEU A 173 9.35 -13.06 7.22
CA LEU A 173 10.71 -12.86 6.71
C LEU A 173 11.61 -14.09 6.97
N GLU A 174 11.60 -14.64 8.20
CA GLU A 174 12.32 -15.86 8.58
C GLU A 174 11.88 -17.08 7.78
N LEU A 175 10.59 -17.14 7.38
CA LEU A 175 10.04 -18.18 6.55
C LEU A 175 10.26 -17.96 5.04
N GLY A 176 11.05 -16.94 4.67
CA GLY A 176 11.51 -16.72 3.31
C GLY A 176 10.57 -15.87 2.43
N VAL A 177 9.49 -15.31 2.98
CA VAL A 177 8.61 -14.41 2.23
C VAL A 177 9.35 -13.11 1.90
N LYS A 178 9.29 -12.65 0.63
CA LYS A 178 9.68 -11.27 0.30
C LYS A 178 8.63 -10.33 0.86
N VAL A 179 9.03 -9.36 1.66
CA VAL A 179 8.09 -8.41 2.29
C VAL A 179 8.36 -6.99 1.80
N ILE A 180 7.29 -6.24 1.54
CA ILE A 180 7.32 -4.80 1.26
C ILE A 180 6.56 -4.10 2.39
N ALA A 181 7.28 -3.37 3.24
CA ALA A 181 6.69 -2.55 4.30
C ALA A 181 6.15 -1.25 3.69
N ALA A 182 4.84 -1.14 3.55
CA ALA A 182 4.22 0.04 2.97
C ALA A 182 4.46 1.29 3.83
N HIS A 183 4.55 2.45 3.17
CA HIS A 183 4.74 3.77 3.78
C HIS A 183 6.02 3.88 4.63
N SER A 184 6.99 2.97 4.40
CA SER A 184 8.27 2.92 5.14
C SER A 184 8.08 2.95 6.66
N SER A 185 7.01 2.34 7.17
CA SER A 185 6.64 2.27 8.59
C SER A 185 6.52 3.65 9.27
N GLY A 186 6.17 4.67 8.50
CA GLY A 186 6.04 6.04 8.99
C GLY A 186 4.75 6.30 9.78
N ASN A 187 4.75 7.37 10.56
CA ASN A 187 3.57 7.83 11.28
C ASN A 187 2.56 8.50 10.34
N SER A 188 1.25 8.35 10.59
CA SER A 188 0.17 8.98 9.83
C SER A 188 -0.33 10.29 10.43
N HIS A 189 -0.12 10.50 11.74
CA HIS A 189 -0.41 11.74 12.44
C HIS A 189 0.65 12.03 13.53
N PHE A 190 0.59 13.20 14.17
CA PHE A 190 1.60 13.67 15.10
C PHE A 190 1.78 12.81 16.37
N PHE A 191 0.75 12.07 16.75
CA PHE A 191 0.76 11.21 17.95
C PHE A 191 1.06 9.74 17.64
N ASP A 192 1.18 9.37 16.34
CA ASP A 192 1.63 8.04 15.97
C ASP A 192 3.13 7.88 16.14
N GLN A 193 3.52 6.68 16.52
CA GLN A 193 4.93 6.32 16.54
C GLN A 193 5.47 6.22 15.11
N ASN A 194 6.66 6.80 14.90
CA ASN A 194 7.44 6.60 13.69
C ASN A 194 8.34 5.38 13.88
N TYR A 195 8.06 4.30 13.15
CA TYR A 195 8.80 3.04 13.24
C TYR A 195 9.91 2.92 12.18
N PHE A 196 10.28 4.00 11.48
CA PHE A 196 11.30 3.96 10.45
C PHE A 196 12.64 3.38 10.96
N GLY A 197 13.04 3.73 12.18
CA GLY A 197 14.26 3.19 12.80
C GLY A 197 14.22 1.66 12.97
N GLU A 198 13.06 1.12 13.38
CA GLU A 198 12.86 -0.33 13.52
C GLU A 198 12.83 -1.03 12.16
N LEU A 199 12.25 -0.39 11.14
CA LEU A 199 12.29 -0.89 9.77
C LEU A 199 13.73 -1.02 9.25
N ILE A 200 14.58 -0.01 9.49
CA ILE A 200 15.98 -0.04 9.06
C ILE A 200 16.76 -1.17 9.73
N LYS A 201 16.56 -1.39 11.04
CA LYS A 201 17.16 -2.53 11.75
C LYS A 201 16.76 -3.88 11.15
N LEU A 202 15.47 -4.03 10.85
CA LEU A 202 14.98 -5.25 10.17
C LEU A 202 15.56 -5.40 8.76
N MET A 203 15.72 -4.33 8.01
CA MET A 203 16.36 -4.37 6.69
C MET A 203 17.82 -4.83 6.77
N ASP A 204 18.53 -4.52 7.85
CA ASP A 204 19.91 -4.95 8.05
C ASP A 204 19.99 -6.44 8.36
N GLU A 205 18.96 -7.02 9.02
CA GLU A 205 18.87 -8.44 9.34
C GLU A 205 18.32 -9.27 8.16
N PHE A 206 17.37 -8.74 7.39
CA PHE A 206 16.63 -9.49 6.39
C PHE A 206 16.81 -8.94 4.96
N PRO A 207 17.56 -9.65 4.09
CA PRO A 207 17.77 -9.23 2.70
C PRO A 207 16.49 -9.29 1.85
N ASN A 208 15.46 -10.01 2.25
CA ASN A 208 14.15 -10.12 1.61
C ASN A 208 13.11 -9.08 2.08
N LEU A 209 13.52 -8.08 2.89
CA LEU A 209 12.67 -6.97 3.29
C LEU A 209 12.93 -5.74 2.41
N TYR A 210 11.89 -5.22 1.83
CA TYR A 210 11.81 -3.95 1.09
C TYR A 210 10.84 -3.00 1.79
N ALA A 211 10.81 -1.74 1.37
CA ALA A 211 9.76 -0.81 1.76
C ALA A 211 9.35 0.05 0.56
N ASP A 212 8.23 0.73 0.65
CA ASP A 212 7.81 1.65 -0.40
C ASP A 212 7.76 3.11 0.08
N THR A 213 7.63 4.01 -0.88
CA THR A 213 7.51 5.45 -0.65
C THR A 213 6.07 5.95 -0.86
N SER A 214 5.10 5.05 -0.76
CA SER A 214 3.68 5.38 -0.93
C SER A 214 3.18 6.33 0.16
N ALA A 215 2.32 7.27 -0.19
CA ALA A 215 1.77 8.33 0.67
C ALA A 215 2.82 9.25 1.36
N LEU A 216 4.12 9.13 1.07
CA LEU A 216 5.14 9.94 1.75
C LEU A 216 5.16 11.41 1.30
N ASN A 217 4.51 11.77 0.18
CA ASN A 217 4.27 13.13 -0.25
C ASN A 217 3.09 13.81 0.48
N SER A 218 2.76 13.36 1.68
CA SER A 218 1.71 13.94 2.54
C SER A 218 2.30 14.81 3.66
N PRO A 219 1.50 15.66 4.33
CA PRO A 219 2.00 16.61 5.33
C PRO A 219 2.91 15.98 6.39
N ILE A 220 2.44 14.93 7.04
CA ILE A 220 3.13 14.31 8.18
C ILE A 220 4.21 13.34 7.67
N ARG A 221 3.86 12.44 6.75
CA ARG A 221 4.75 11.39 6.24
C ARG A 221 5.94 11.94 5.44
N SER A 222 5.90 13.20 4.98
CA SER A 222 7.05 13.80 4.28
C SER A 222 8.36 13.86 5.11
N GLY A 223 8.26 13.78 6.45
CA GLY A 223 9.44 13.60 7.31
C GLY A 223 10.13 12.26 7.11
N VAL A 224 9.36 11.21 6.91
CA VAL A 224 9.88 9.86 6.62
C VAL A 224 10.57 9.83 5.25
N LEU A 225 10.05 10.57 4.26
CA LEU A 225 10.68 10.67 2.96
C LEU A 225 12.11 11.23 3.02
N LYS A 226 12.34 12.19 3.92
CA LYS A 226 13.69 12.69 4.21
C LYS A 226 14.56 11.57 4.81
N GLN A 227 14.05 10.82 5.78
CA GLN A 227 14.76 9.69 6.39
C GLN A 227 15.10 8.60 5.36
N VAL A 228 14.19 8.29 4.42
CA VAL A 228 14.45 7.37 3.30
C VAL A 228 15.63 7.85 2.45
N LYS A 229 15.65 9.14 2.07
CA LYS A 229 16.74 9.73 1.28
C LYS A 229 18.09 9.63 1.99
N GLU A 230 18.10 9.81 3.30
CA GLU A 230 19.31 9.82 4.13
C GLU A 230 19.73 8.41 4.61
N SER A 231 18.92 7.39 4.37
CA SER A 231 19.14 6.02 4.89
C SER A 231 20.36 5.29 4.33
N GLY A 232 20.87 5.71 3.17
CA GLY A 232 21.91 4.99 2.44
C GLY A 232 21.44 3.66 1.82
N ARG A 233 20.12 3.36 1.82
CA ARG A 233 19.54 2.08 1.39
C ARG A 233 18.52 2.24 0.26
N LEU A 234 18.68 3.25 -0.62
CA LEU A 234 17.71 3.55 -1.68
C LEU A 234 17.37 2.34 -2.56
N GLY A 235 18.31 1.40 -2.74
CA GLY A 235 18.09 0.15 -3.46
C GLY A 235 17.07 -0.81 -2.81
N ARG A 236 16.59 -0.53 -1.59
CA ARG A 236 15.57 -1.33 -0.88
C ARG A 236 14.21 -0.63 -0.82
N PHE A 237 14.10 0.58 -1.40
CA PHE A 237 12.86 1.34 -1.45
C PHE A 237 12.25 1.32 -2.85
N LEU A 238 10.95 1.10 -2.91
CA LEU A 238 10.15 0.97 -4.12
C LEU A 238 9.25 2.19 -4.28
N HIS A 239 8.89 2.49 -5.53
CA HIS A 239 7.85 3.49 -5.79
C HIS A 239 6.47 2.93 -5.44
N GLY A 240 5.64 3.74 -4.80
CA GLY A 240 4.22 3.56 -4.61
C GLY A 240 3.55 4.93 -4.46
N SER A 241 2.38 5.15 -5.05
CA SER A 241 1.63 6.41 -4.92
C SER A 241 0.70 6.43 -3.73
N ASP A 242 0.10 5.29 -3.41
CA ASP A 242 -1.03 5.16 -2.48
C ASP A 242 -2.26 5.96 -2.93
N TYR A 243 -2.45 6.07 -4.26
CA TYR A 243 -3.66 6.72 -4.78
C TYR A 243 -4.92 6.05 -4.20
N PRO A 244 -5.91 6.78 -3.68
CA PRO A 244 -6.20 8.20 -3.86
C PRO A 244 -5.70 9.15 -2.73
N VAL A 245 -4.66 8.82 -1.99
CA VAL A 245 -4.10 9.74 -1.00
C VAL A 245 -3.59 11.03 -1.69
N PRO A 246 -3.98 12.22 -1.21
CA PRO A 246 -3.57 13.48 -1.81
C PRO A 246 -2.06 13.73 -1.75
N VAL A 247 -1.50 14.22 -2.85
CA VAL A 247 -0.07 14.55 -2.99
C VAL A 247 0.17 16.02 -2.66
N GLY A 248 1.00 16.28 -1.63
CA GLY A 248 1.28 17.61 -1.09
C GLY A 248 2.70 18.12 -1.35
N ALA A 249 2.95 18.79 -2.49
CA ALA A 249 4.27 19.33 -2.83
C ALA A 249 4.81 20.39 -1.83
N PHE A 250 3.92 21.14 -1.15
CA PHE A 250 4.30 22.17 -0.18
C PHE A 250 5.14 21.60 0.97
N TRP A 251 4.74 20.46 1.54
CA TRP A 251 5.42 19.85 2.69
C TRP A 251 6.80 19.31 2.33
N VAL A 252 6.95 18.77 1.14
CA VAL A 252 8.21 18.31 0.58
C VAL A 252 9.16 19.50 0.37
N ARG A 253 8.65 20.63 -0.12
CA ARG A 253 9.42 21.87 -0.26
C ARG A 253 9.84 22.45 1.10
N LEU A 254 8.92 22.47 2.07
CA LEU A 254 9.19 22.98 3.43
C LEU A 254 10.32 22.20 4.11
N ARG A 255 10.46 20.91 3.81
CA ARG A 255 11.54 20.04 4.31
C ARG A 255 12.85 20.17 3.52
N GLY A 256 12.92 21.05 2.54
CA GLY A 256 14.12 21.26 1.73
C GLY A 256 14.46 20.15 0.75
N LEU A 257 13.50 19.24 0.45
CA LEU A 257 13.74 18.11 -0.44
C LEU A 257 13.62 18.47 -1.92
N ILE A 258 12.96 19.58 -2.24
CA ILE A 258 12.85 20.16 -3.59
C ILE A 258 13.03 21.66 -3.54
N THR A 259 13.38 22.26 -4.70
CA THR A 259 13.50 23.70 -4.87
C THR A 259 12.15 24.39 -5.02
N THR A 260 12.12 25.73 -4.90
CA THR A 260 10.90 26.52 -5.15
C THR A 260 10.43 26.42 -6.62
N ALA A 261 11.37 26.29 -7.57
CA ALA A 261 11.04 26.08 -8.97
C ALA A 261 10.32 24.74 -9.18
N GLN A 262 10.87 23.64 -8.65
CA GLN A 262 10.27 22.31 -8.69
C GLN A 262 8.90 22.25 -7.99
N TRP A 263 8.75 22.97 -6.87
CA TRP A 263 7.45 23.08 -6.21
C TRP A 263 6.39 23.75 -7.10
N ARG A 264 6.76 24.86 -7.80
CA ARG A 264 5.85 25.54 -8.73
C ARG A 264 5.50 24.66 -9.92
N GLU A 265 6.46 23.92 -10.47
CA GLU A 265 6.20 22.97 -11.56
C GLU A 265 5.27 21.83 -11.11
N ALA A 266 5.50 21.21 -9.95
CA ALA A 266 4.61 20.20 -9.39
C ALA A 266 3.15 20.72 -9.26
N GLY A 267 2.97 22.00 -8.93
CA GLY A 267 1.65 22.63 -8.83
C GLY A 267 0.90 22.73 -10.15
N LYS A 268 1.59 22.69 -11.30
CA LYS A 268 0.98 22.70 -12.64
C LYS A 268 0.54 21.31 -13.12
N ILE A 269 0.97 20.23 -12.46
CA ILE A 269 0.65 18.86 -12.84
C ILE A 269 -0.69 18.46 -12.22
N PRO A 270 -1.79 18.32 -12.97
CA PRO A 270 -3.09 17.97 -12.44
C PRO A 270 -3.19 16.48 -12.07
N ASN A 271 -2.51 15.61 -12.82
CA ASN A 271 -2.47 14.17 -12.57
C ASN A 271 -1.70 13.86 -11.28
N LEU A 272 -2.38 13.29 -10.27
CA LEU A 272 -1.77 13.05 -8.95
C LEU A 272 -0.69 11.96 -9.00
N ILE A 273 -0.83 10.95 -9.86
CA ILE A 273 0.18 9.89 -10.03
C ILE A 273 1.44 10.48 -10.65
N GLU A 274 1.28 11.28 -11.70
CA GLU A 274 2.40 11.99 -12.32
C GLU A 274 3.05 13.00 -11.37
N ARG A 275 2.25 13.75 -10.61
CA ARG A 275 2.77 14.70 -9.62
C ARG A 275 3.60 14.00 -8.54
N ASP A 276 3.16 12.85 -8.05
CA ASP A 276 3.91 12.04 -7.08
C ASP A 276 5.23 11.54 -7.67
N ALA A 277 5.21 11.00 -8.88
CA ALA A 277 6.40 10.56 -9.59
C ALA A 277 7.37 11.73 -9.87
N PHE A 278 6.86 12.86 -10.37
CA PHE A 278 7.64 14.08 -10.59
C PHE A 278 8.36 14.53 -9.31
N LEU A 279 7.66 14.60 -8.18
CA LEU A 279 8.25 15.01 -6.90
C LEU A 279 9.38 14.07 -6.47
N LYS A 280 9.20 12.76 -6.59
CA LYS A 280 10.24 11.78 -6.24
C LYS A 280 11.46 11.90 -7.17
N ARG A 281 11.27 12.06 -8.46
CA ARG A 281 12.35 12.33 -9.42
C ARG A 281 13.06 13.65 -9.10
N ALA A 282 12.32 14.70 -8.78
CA ALA A 282 12.88 16.00 -8.37
C ALA A 282 13.72 15.90 -7.09
N MET A 283 13.41 14.96 -6.20
CA MET A 283 14.22 14.63 -5.02
C MET A 283 15.42 13.75 -5.32
N GLY A 284 15.61 13.31 -6.57
CA GLY A 284 16.74 12.47 -6.99
C GLY A 284 16.55 10.97 -6.74
N PHE A 285 15.30 10.48 -6.72
CA PHE A 285 15.05 9.06 -6.92
C PHE A 285 15.28 8.73 -8.40
N ASP A 286 16.02 7.67 -8.68
CA ASP A 286 16.38 7.22 -10.02
C ASP A 286 15.29 6.34 -10.67
N ASP A 287 15.47 5.96 -11.93
CA ASP A 287 14.53 5.12 -12.66
C ASP A 287 14.40 3.72 -12.03
N ALA A 288 15.46 3.21 -11.41
CA ALA A 288 15.43 1.93 -10.71
C ALA A 288 14.44 1.95 -9.52
N HIS A 289 14.23 3.11 -8.87
CA HIS A 289 13.21 3.25 -7.85
C HIS A 289 11.80 2.97 -8.37
N PHE A 290 11.50 3.35 -9.62
CA PHE A 290 10.18 3.17 -10.25
C PHE A 290 9.99 1.78 -10.86
N THR A 291 11.06 1.09 -11.27
CA THR A 291 10.98 -0.22 -11.93
C THR A 291 11.22 -1.40 -10.99
N ARG A 292 11.86 -1.20 -9.84
CA ARG A 292 12.25 -2.25 -8.89
C ARG A 292 11.08 -3.09 -8.38
N LEU A 293 9.86 -2.54 -8.33
CA LEU A 293 8.69 -3.32 -7.94
C LEU A 293 8.51 -4.54 -8.84
N ASP A 294 8.74 -4.43 -10.15
CA ASP A 294 8.61 -5.58 -11.07
C ASP A 294 9.63 -6.70 -10.78
N GLU A 295 10.80 -6.36 -10.23
CA GLU A 295 11.80 -7.36 -9.82
C GLU A 295 11.38 -8.12 -8.56
N VAL A 296 10.61 -7.48 -7.68
CA VAL A 296 10.14 -8.05 -6.41
C VAL A 296 8.88 -8.88 -6.60
N LEU A 297 8.00 -8.48 -7.51
CA LEU A 297 6.73 -9.16 -7.79
C LEU A 297 6.93 -10.60 -8.26
N ARG A 298 5.97 -11.47 -7.90
CA ARG A 298 5.91 -12.84 -8.41
C ARG A 298 5.88 -12.82 -9.93
N LYS A 299 6.73 -13.61 -10.55
CA LYS A 299 6.69 -13.86 -12.00
C LYS A 299 5.60 -14.91 -12.30
N VAL A 300 4.80 -14.65 -13.31
CA VAL A 300 3.65 -15.50 -13.76
C VAL A 300 3.87 -15.90 -15.20
#